data_5dedf0f5b7174a960a60ae4937dcad04
#
_entry.id   5dedf0f5b7174a960a60ae4937dcad04
#
_cell.length_a   1.000
_cell.length_b   1.000
_cell.length_c   1.000
_cell.angle_alpha   90.00
_cell.angle_beta   90.00
_cell.angle_gamma   90.00
#
_symmetry.space_group_name_H-M   'P 1'
#
loop_
_entity.id
_entity.type
_entity.pdbx_description
1 polymer ?
#
loop_
_entity_poly.entity_id
_entity_poly.type
_entity_poly.pdbx_seq_one_letter_code
_entity_poly.pdbx_strand_id
1 'polypeptide(L)'
;MKYYLVALFDDESYKNLSPIQKNLSKRYKANRNSPIPYIPLEVLENPNIDKLNLVIDKVLKPYKFFKVELSSKVSVSDTSKTLNLQIHDIGYIKRLSRLLSDNLKMHGFNTKNLSANENIHLTLANMNYFNKEVKKIDGSTELKSNLSTLKVNRLELWKISNNRREILIQTYPLKHF
;
A
#
# COMPACT_ATOMS: atom_id res chain seq x y z
N MET A 1 -15.80 3.29 -11.82
CA MET A 1 -14.61 2.43 -11.91
C MET A 1 -13.56 2.97 -10.96
N LYS A 2 -12.99 2.11 -10.12
CA LYS A 2 -12.06 2.53 -9.06
C LYS A 2 -10.61 2.30 -9.46
N TYR A 3 -9.78 3.28 -9.12
CA TYR A 3 -8.33 3.25 -9.29
C TYR A 3 -7.67 3.45 -7.96
N TYR A 4 -6.55 2.79 -7.74
CA TYR A 4 -5.81 2.84 -6.48
C TYR A 4 -4.41 3.40 -6.72
N LEU A 5 -4.06 4.41 -5.96
CA LEU A 5 -2.69 4.94 -5.93
C LEU A 5 -1.96 4.29 -4.77
N VAL A 6 -0.87 3.62 -5.07
CA VAL A 6 -0.12 2.80 -4.10
C VAL A 6 1.37 3.14 -4.15
N ALA A 7 2.05 3.00 -3.00
CA ALA A 7 3.49 3.12 -2.90
C ALA A 7 4.14 1.73 -2.95
N LEU A 8 5.23 1.61 -3.68
CA LEU A 8 5.96 0.38 -3.92
C LEU A 8 7.45 0.56 -3.62
N PHE A 9 8.15 -0.57 -3.55
CA PHE A 9 9.51 -0.63 -3.04
C PHE A 9 10.52 -1.06 -4.12
N ASP A 10 11.79 -0.88 -3.83
CA ASP A 10 12.86 -1.39 -4.68
C ASP A 10 12.97 -2.93 -4.60
N ASP A 11 13.74 -3.50 -5.52
CA ASP A 11 13.88 -4.96 -5.64
C ASP A 11 14.51 -5.59 -4.41
N GLU A 12 15.46 -4.92 -3.77
CA GLU A 12 16.10 -5.40 -2.55
C GLU A 12 15.10 -5.48 -1.39
N SER A 13 14.26 -4.46 -1.24
CA SER A 13 13.19 -4.45 -0.25
C SER A 13 12.20 -5.60 -0.48
N TYR A 14 11.84 -5.89 -1.73
CA TYR A 14 10.97 -7.01 -2.07
C TYR A 14 11.62 -8.37 -1.80
N LYS A 15 12.91 -8.52 -2.03
CA LYS A 15 13.65 -9.73 -1.64
C LYS A 15 13.57 -9.99 -0.13
N ASN A 16 13.70 -8.93 0.67
CA ASN A 16 13.61 -9.02 2.13
C ASN A 16 12.17 -9.30 2.60
N LEU A 17 11.17 -8.79 1.88
CA LEU A 17 9.75 -9.01 2.19
C LEU A 17 9.26 -10.40 1.80
N SER A 18 9.80 -11.01 0.77
CA SER A 18 9.29 -12.26 0.21
C SER A 18 9.18 -13.39 1.23
N PRO A 19 10.19 -13.67 2.09
CA PRO A 19 10.06 -14.68 3.14
C PRO A 19 8.95 -14.36 4.15
N ILE A 20 8.83 -13.09 4.53
CA ILE A 20 7.82 -12.62 5.48
C ILE A 20 6.42 -12.80 4.88
N GLN A 21 6.23 -12.39 3.64
CA GLN A 21 4.97 -12.54 2.93
C GLN A 21 4.57 -14.02 2.82
N LYS A 22 5.48 -14.89 2.43
CA LYS A 22 5.22 -16.32 2.32
C LYS A 22 4.85 -16.96 3.65
N ASN A 23 5.58 -16.65 4.70
CA ASN A 23 5.33 -17.17 6.04
C ASN A 23 3.97 -16.74 6.57
N LEU A 24 3.69 -15.44 6.54
CA LEU A 24 2.42 -14.89 7.02
C LEU A 24 1.24 -15.33 6.16
N SER A 25 1.39 -15.36 4.84
CA SER A 25 0.34 -15.82 3.93
C SER A 25 -0.04 -17.29 4.19
N LYS A 26 0.94 -18.12 4.47
CA LYS A 26 0.72 -19.53 4.84
C LYS A 26 0.02 -19.64 6.20
N ARG A 27 0.50 -18.89 7.19
CA ARG A 27 -0.03 -18.92 8.55
C ARG A 27 -1.46 -18.43 8.63
N TYR A 28 -1.80 -17.37 7.91
CA TYR A 28 -3.13 -16.76 7.89
C TYR A 28 -4.01 -17.24 6.74
N LYS A 29 -3.56 -18.21 5.96
CA LYS A 29 -4.28 -18.77 4.80
C LYS A 29 -4.72 -17.68 3.81
N ALA A 30 -3.81 -16.78 3.49
CA ALA A 30 -4.06 -15.70 2.54
C ALA A 30 -4.24 -16.20 1.11
N ASN A 31 -4.84 -15.37 0.27
CA ASN A 31 -5.04 -15.70 -1.14
C ASN A 31 -3.70 -15.73 -1.88
N ARG A 32 -3.46 -16.81 -2.63
CA ARG A 32 -2.23 -16.98 -3.43
C ARG A 32 -2.09 -15.99 -4.57
N ASN A 33 -3.20 -15.47 -5.07
CA ASN A 33 -3.24 -14.49 -6.18
C ASN A 33 -3.22 -13.05 -5.67
N SER A 34 -2.52 -12.79 -4.58
CA SER A 34 -2.35 -11.44 -4.07
C SER A 34 -1.36 -10.65 -4.92
N PRO A 35 -1.54 -9.33 -5.05
CA PRO A 35 -0.52 -8.48 -5.66
C PRO A 35 0.76 -8.46 -4.82
N ILE A 36 1.82 -7.88 -5.38
CA ILE A 36 3.03 -7.61 -4.59
C ILE A 36 2.69 -6.70 -3.41
N PRO A 37 3.40 -6.80 -2.28
CA PRO A 37 3.14 -5.94 -1.13
C PRO A 37 3.22 -4.44 -1.48
N TYR A 38 2.29 -3.67 -0.95
CA TYR A 38 2.14 -2.25 -1.27
C TYR A 38 1.59 -1.46 -0.09
N ILE A 39 1.80 -0.14 -0.12
CA ILE A 39 1.16 0.79 0.82
C ILE A 39 0.02 1.49 0.09
N PRO A 40 -1.24 1.27 0.45
CA PRO A 40 -2.37 1.96 -0.17
C PRO A 40 -2.41 3.43 0.28
N LEU A 41 -2.55 4.36 -0.66
CA LEU A 41 -2.59 5.80 -0.39
C LEU A 41 -3.96 6.42 -0.67
N GLU A 42 -4.45 6.27 -1.90
CA GLU A 42 -5.69 6.90 -2.36
C GLU A 42 -6.52 5.93 -3.19
N VAL A 43 -7.83 6.08 -3.11
CA VAL A 43 -8.75 5.49 -4.09
C VAL A 43 -9.46 6.61 -4.85
N LEU A 44 -9.48 6.52 -6.17
CA LEU A 44 -10.09 7.49 -7.07
C LEU A 44 -11.22 6.85 -7.86
N GLU A 45 -12.28 7.60 -8.09
CA GLU A 45 -13.39 7.17 -8.94
C GLU A 45 -13.37 7.90 -10.28
N ASN A 46 -13.33 7.14 -11.36
CA ASN A 46 -13.37 7.62 -12.74
C ASN A 46 -12.46 8.84 -13.01
N PRO A 47 -11.17 8.81 -12.64
CA PRO A 47 -10.28 9.95 -12.85
C PRO A 47 -9.98 10.15 -14.33
N ASN A 48 -9.80 11.42 -14.71
CA ASN A 48 -9.15 11.75 -15.98
C ASN A 48 -7.65 11.46 -15.82
N ILE A 49 -7.15 10.43 -16.50
CA ILE A 49 -5.79 9.91 -16.31
C ILE A 49 -4.73 10.94 -16.70
N ASP A 50 -4.89 11.65 -17.82
CA ASP A 50 -3.90 12.65 -18.26
C ASP A 50 -3.78 13.78 -17.24
N LYS A 51 -4.90 14.29 -16.75
CA LYS A 51 -4.92 15.31 -15.71
C LYS A 51 -4.33 14.81 -14.40
N LEU A 52 -4.67 13.56 -14.03
CA LEU A 52 -4.15 12.91 -12.83
C LEU A 52 -2.62 12.80 -12.88
N ASN A 53 -2.07 12.36 -13.99
CA ASN A 53 -0.63 12.23 -14.18
C ASN A 53 0.09 13.56 -13.97
N LEU A 54 -0.45 14.66 -14.50
CA LEU A 54 0.13 16.00 -14.32
C LEU A 54 0.15 16.42 -12.86
N VAL A 55 -0.93 16.17 -12.11
CA VAL A 55 -1.01 16.52 -10.70
C VAL A 55 -0.04 15.69 -9.86
N ILE A 56 0.00 14.39 -10.08
CA ILE A 56 0.89 13.49 -9.32
C ILE A 56 2.35 13.81 -9.63
N ASP A 57 2.73 13.99 -10.87
CA ASP A 57 4.10 14.34 -11.27
C ASP A 57 4.55 15.64 -10.59
N LYS A 58 3.69 16.64 -10.53
CA LYS A 58 3.97 17.90 -9.85
C LYS A 58 4.19 17.72 -8.34
N VAL A 59 3.35 16.94 -7.70
CA VAL A 59 3.45 16.66 -6.26
C VAL A 59 4.73 15.88 -5.94
N LEU A 60 5.08 14.90 -6.77
CA LEU A 60 6.24 14.04 -6.54
C LEU A 60 7.57 14.66 -6.96
N LYS A 61 7.56 15.76 -7.68
CA LYS A 61 8.79 16.40 -8.20
C LYS A 61 9.89 16.60 -7.13
N PRO A 62 9.60 17.07 -5.90
CA PRO A 62 10.62 17.22 -4.87
C PRO A 62 10.96 15.93 -4.14
N TYR A 63 10.20 14.85 -4.33
CA TYR A 63 10.38 13.62 -3.55
C TYR A 63 11.45 12.72 -4.17
N LYS A 64 12.31 12.22 -3.28
CA LYS A 64 13.34 11.20 -3.57
C LYS A 64 12.94 9.88 -2.93
N PHE A 65 13.69 8.82 -3.22
CA PHE A 65 13.56 7.56 -2.49
C PHE A 65 13.60 7.80 -0.99
N PHE A 66 12.72 7.15 -0.27
CA PHE A 66 12.69 7.27 1.19
C PHE A 66 12.42 5.92 1.84
N LYS A 67 12.85 5.81 3.09
CA LYS A 67 12.73 4.58 3.86
C LYS A 67 11.47 4.61 4.73
N VAL A 68 10.88 3.43 4.90
CA VAL A 68 9.84 3.18 5.90
C VAL A 68 10.27 2.01 6.77
N GLU A 69 9.95 2.06 8.06
CA GLU A 69 10.25 0.99 9.01
C GLU A 69 9.01 0.18 9.29
N LEU A 70 9.15 -1.13 9.22
CA LEU A 70 8.06 -2.05 9.55
C LEU A 70 7.98 -2.29 11.05
N SER A 71 6.77 -2.30 11.57
CA SER A 71 6.46 -2.85 12.88
C SER A 71 6.26 -4.36 12.79
N SER A 72 6.41 -5.04 13.92
CA SER A 72 6.09 -6.47 14.03
C SER A 72 4.58 -6.76 14.15
N LYS A 73 3.74 -5.75 14.18
CA LYS A 73 2.30 -5.90 14.38
C LYS A 73 1.59 -6.29 13.09
N VAL A 74 0.98 -7.47 13.11
CA VAL A 74 0.15 -8.00 12.02
C VAL A 74 -1.32 -7.73 12.34
N SER A 75 -2.07 -7.31 11.34
CA SER A 75 -3.51 -7.11 11.44
C SER A 75 -4.23 -7.62 10.20
N VAL A 76 -5.51 -7.92 10.36
CA VAL A 76 -6.41 -8.27 9.26
C VAL A 76 -7.50 -7.23 9.20
N SER A 77 -7.67 -6.59 8.07
CA SER A 77 -8.76 -5.64 7.86
C SER A 77 -10.02 -6.36 7.39
N ASP A 78 -11.10 -6.23 8.16
CA ASP A 78 -12.40 -6.78 7.80
C ASP A 78 -13.05 -6.04 6.63
N THR A 79 -12.79 -4.74 6.49
CA THR A 79 -13.36 -3.90 5.44
C THR A 79 -12.66 -4.11 4.10
N SER A 80 -11.34 -4.08 4.07
CA SER A 80 -10.55 -4.28 2.85
C SER A 80 -10.24 -5.74 2.57
N LYS A 81 -10.42 -6.63 3.56
CA LYS A 81 -10.09 -8.05 3.50
C LYS A 81 -8.65 -8.30 3.08
N THR A 82 -7.77 -7.66 3.79
CA THR A 82 -6.33 -7.71 3.55
C THR A 82 -5.57 -8.05 4.82
N LEU A 83 -4.44 -8.73 4.62
CA LEU A 83 -3.45 -9.00 5.66
C LEU A 83 -2.41 -7.89 5.64
N ASN A 84 -2.22 -7.22 6.77
CA ASN A 84 -1.44 -6.01 6.85
C ASN A 84 -0.35 -6.09 7.90
N LEU A 85 0.77 -5.40 7.64
CA LEU A 85 1.80 -5.06 8.62
C LEU A 85 1.76 -3.57 8.91
N GLN A 86 1.79 -3.21 10.18
CA GLN A 86 1.85 -1.81 10.58
C GLN A 86 3.22 -1.22 10.23
N ILE A 87 3.23 0.03 9.76
CA ILE A 87 4.47 0.79 9.56
C ILE A 87 4.75 1.59 10.83
N HIS A 88 5.98 1.48 11.34
CA HIS A 88 6.38 2.10 12.59
C HIS A 88 6.69 3.58 12.44
N ASP A 89 7.57 3.93 11.51
CA ASP A 89 7.89 5.33 11.21
C ASP A 89 7.08 5.81 10.01
N ILE A 90 6.03 6.57 10.30
CA ILE A 90 5.06 7.03 9.32
C ILE A 90 5.25 8.49 8.89
N GLY A 91 6.25 9.20 9.46
CA GLY A 91 6.38 10.64 9.26
C GLY A 91 6.40 11.07 7.81
N TYR A 92 7.27 10.48 7.03
CA TYR A 92 7.49 10.84 5.62
C TYR A 92 6.34 10.37 4.71
N ILE A 93 5.93 9.11 4.84
CA ILE A 93 4.83 8.56 4.04
C ILE A 93 3.49 9.23 4.36
N LYS A 94 3.25 9.58 5.61
CA LYS A 94 2.05 10.29 6.05
C LYS A 94 1.99 11.69 5.45
N ARG A 95 3.10 12.39 5.43
CA ARG A 95 3.21 13.72 4.81
C ARG A 95 2.92 13.66 3.32
N LEU A 96 3.53 12.70 2.63
CA LEU A 96 3.30 12.47 1.19
C LEU A 96 1.82 12.14 0.91
N SER A 97 1.25 11.23 1.67
CA SER A 97 -0.15 10.83 1.53
C SER A 97 -1.11 12.01 1.70
N ARG A 98 -0.88 12.83 2.72
CA ARG A 98 -1.69 14.05 2.96
C ARG A 98 -1.56 15.05 1.81
N LEU A 99 -0.34 15.30 1.36
CA LEU A 99 -0.08 16.24 0.27
C LEU A 99 -0.74 15.78 -1.03
N LEU A 100 -0.67 14.50 -1.35
CA LEU A 100 -1.37 13.92 -2.51
C LEU A 100 -2.88 14.10 -2.38
N SER A 101 -3.45 13.75 -1.24
CA SER A 101 -4.89 13.87 -1.00
C SER A 101 -5.39 15.31 -1.16
N ASP A 102 -4.69 16.27 -0.56
CA ASP A 102 -5.06 17.69 -0.62
C ASP A 102 -4.99 18.22 -2.06
N ASN A 103 -3.93 17.89 -2.81
CA ASN A 103 -3.78 18.33 -4.20
C ASN A 103 -4.82 17.68 -5.12
N LEU A 104 -5.12 16.40 -4.94
CA LEU A 104 -6.13 15.71 -5.74
C LEU A 104 -7.52 16.30 -5.51
N LYS A 105 -7.89 16.57 -4.27
CA LYS A 105 -9.16 17.24 -3.92
C LYS A 105 -9.23 18.65 -4.48
N MET A 106 -8.16 19.42 -4.37
CA MET A 106 -8.08 20.78 -4.89
C MET A 106 -8.27 20.84 -6.41
N HIS A 107 -7.83 19.82 -7.13
CA HIS A 107 -8.00 19.69 -8.58
C HIS A 107 -9.30 19.01 -9.00
N GLY A 108 -10.22 18.78 -8.06
CA GLY A 108 -11.57 18.29 -8.34
C GLY A 108 -11.70 16.80 -8.55
N PHE A 109 -10.70 15.99 -8.17
CA PHE A 109 -10.81 14.54 -8.23
C PHE A 109 -11.72 13.98 -7.15
N ASN A 110 -12.54 13.00 -7.53
CA ASN A 110 -13.30 12.22 -6.57
C ASN A 110 -12.36 11.17 -5.96
N THR A 111 -11.83 11.46 -4.78
CA THR A 111 -10.81 10.67 -4.12
C THR A 111 -11.08 10.51 -2.64
N LYS A 112 -10.63 9.38 -2.10
CA LYS A 112 -10.65 9.09 -0.67
C LYS A 112 -9.26 8.69 -0.21
N ASN A 113 -8.76 9.34 0.85
CA ASN A 113 -7.50 8.98 1.48
C ASN A 113 -7.67 7.70 2.29
N LEU A 114 -6.88 6.68 1.98
CA LEU A 114 -6.92 5.38 2.65
C LEU A 114 -6.13 5.35 3.97
N SER A 115 -5.32 6.38 4.24
CA SER A 115 -4.49 6.50 5.43
C SER A 115 -4.95 7.56 6.43
N ALA A 116 -6.06 8.26 6.17
CA ALA A 116 -6.47 9.44 6.95
C ALA A 116 -6.86 9.14 8.40
N ASN A 117 -7.55 8.04 8.63
CA ASN A 117 -8.14 7.70 9.92
C ASN A 117 -7.56 6.43 10.56
N GLU A 118 -6.59 5.81 9.92
CA GLU A 118 -6.00 4.57 10.38
C GLU A 118 -4.47 4.69 10.39
N ASN A 119 -3.83 3.81 11.13
CA ASN A 119 -2.37 3.68 11.04
C ASN A 119 -1.99 3.24 9.62
N ILE A 120 -1.01 3.90 9.04
CA ILE A 120 -0.50 3.51 7.74
C ILE A 120 0.07 2.10 7.84
N HIS A 121 -0.33 1.25 6.91
CA HIS A 121 0.06 -0.15 6.91
C HIS A 121 0.54 -0.60 5.53
N LEU A 122 1.36 -1.63 5.55
CA LEU A 122 1.76 -2.38 4.37
C LEU A 122 0.74 -3.50 4.13
N THR A 123 0.13 -3.55 2.96
CA THR A 123 -0.73 -4.66 2.57
C THR A 123 0.13 -5.79 2.00
N LEU A 124 0.13 -6.94 2.66
CA LEU A 124 0.91 -8.11 2.27
C LEU A 124 0.18 -9.02 1.29
N ALA A 125 -1.12 -9.21 1.50
CA ALA A 125 -1.90 -10.16 0.73
C ALA A 125 -3.39 -9.89 0.89
N ASN A 126 -4.17 -10.39 -0.07
CA ASN A 126 -5.62 -10.44 0.04
C ASN A 126 -6.04 -11.66 0.86
N MET A 127 -7.14 -11.53 1.59
CA MET A 127 -7.71 -12.60 2.39
C MET A 127 -8.96 -13.19 1.71
N ASN A 128 -9.18 -14.48 1.89
CA ASN A 128 -10.38 -15.14 1.40
C ASN A 128 -11.57 -14.84 2.31
N TYR A 129 -12.75 -14.66 1.71
CA TYR A 129 -13.98 -14.29 2.42
C TYR A 129 -14.46 -15.30 3.47
N PHE A 130 -14.06 -16.55 3.36
CA PHE A 130 -14.62 -17.66 4.12
C PHE A 130 -13.83 -18.06 5.36
N ASN A 131 -12.76 -17.34 5.71
CA ASN A 131 -11.91 -17.72 6.82
C ASN A 131 -12.42 -17.11 8.15
N LYS A 132 -13.44 -17.71 8.74
CA LYS A 132 -13.96 -17.32 10.06
C LYS A 132 -12.91 -17.46 11.18
N GLU A 133 -11.91 -18.30 11.00
CA GLU A 133 -10.83 -18.50 11.97
C GLU A 133 -9.90 -17.30 12.08
N VAL A 134 -9.74 -16.51 11.02
CA VAL A 134 -8.89 -15.31 11.02
C VAL A 134 -9.45 -14.21 11.92
N LYS A 135 -10.75 -14.18 12.14
CA LYS A 135 -11.40 -13.20 13.04
C LYS A 135 -10.98 -13.35 14.51
N LYS A 136 -10.40 -14.48 14.91
CA LYS A 136 -9.96 -14.77 16.28
C LYS A 136 -8.49 -14.51 16.51
N ILE A 137 -7.74 -14.11 15.48
CA ILE A 137 -6.32 -13.84 15.62
C ILE A 137 -6.17 -12.41 16.09
N ASP A 138 -5.88 -12.28 17.37
CA ASP A 138 -5.51 -11.02 18.01
C ASP A 138 -4.33 -10.41 17.27
N GLY A 139 -4.39 -9.11 16.99
CA GLY A 139 -3.36 -8.37 16.24
C GLY A 139 -2.00 -8.26 16.96
N SER A 140 -1.71 -9.17 17.86
CA SER A 140 -0.50 -9.19 18.69
C SER A 140 0.52 -10.25 18.29
N THR A 141 0.44 -10.81 17.07
CA THR A 141 1.46 -11.74 16.63
C THR A 141 2.74 -10.97 16.30
N GLU A 142 3.66 -10.97 17.22
CA GLU A 142 4.98 -10.40 17.02
C GLU A 142 5.80 -11.28 16.07
N LEU A 143 6.30 -10.68 15.01
CA LEU A 143 7.30 -11.31 14.16
C LEU A 143 8.66 -11.18 14.86
N LYS A 144 9.28 -12.30 15.16
CA LYS A 144 10.59 -12.38 15.82
C LYS A 144 11.77 -11.99 14.93
N SER A 145 11.54 -11.45 13.75
CA SER A 145 12.62 -11.08 12.84
C SER A 145 12.95 -9.60 12.93
N ASN A 146 14.22 -9.28 12.77
CA ASN A 146 14.69 -7.92 12.51
C ASN A 146 14.05 -7.44 11.20
N LEU A 147 12.83 -6.91 11.30
CA LEU A 147 12.13 -6.36 10.17
C LEU A 147 12.88 -5.14 9.70
N SER A 148 13.50 -5.31 8.56
CA SER A 148 14.31 -4.30 7.93
C SER A 148 13.48 -3.13 7.43
N THR A 149 14.14 -2.04 7.24
CA THR A 149 13.69 -0.87 6.54
C THR A 149 13.38 -1.20 5.07
N LEU A 150 12.25 -0.74 4.57
CA LEU A 150 11.90 -0.83 3.16
C LEU A 150 12.14 0.51 2.49
N LYS A 151 12.62 0.49 1.25
CA LYS A 151 12.85 1.70 0.48
C LYS A 151 11.73 1.89 -0.55
N VAL A 152 10.94 2.95 -0.38
CA VAL A 152 9.94 3.37 -1.36
C VAL A 152 10.64 4.05 -2.53
N ASN A 153 10.45 3.53 -3.74
CA ASN A 153 11.10 4.07 -4.93
C ASN A 153 10.13 4.58 -6.00
N ARG A 154 8.85 4.26 -5.88
CA ARG A 154 7.83 4.68 -6.85
C ARG A 154 6.42 4.60 -6.28
N LEU A 155 5.52 5.31 -6.95
CA LEU A 155 4.09 5.09 -6.83
C LEU A 155 3.58 4.44 -8.12
N GLU A 156 2.48 3.71 -8.02
CA GLU A 156 1.78 3.16 -9.17
C GLU A 156 0.29 3.44 -9.07
N LEU A 157 -0.34 3.63 -10.21
CA LEU A 157 -1.79 3.72 -10.34
C LEU A 157 -2.30 2.37 -10.84
N TRP A 158 -3.15 1.73 -10.06
CA TRP A 158 -3.74 0.45 -10.37
C TRP A 158 -5.24 0.56 -10.58
N LYS A 159 -5.73 -0.14 -11.58
CA LYS A 159 -7.14 -0.40 -11.76
C LYS A 159 -7.42 -1.81 -11.27
N ILE A 160 -8.42 -1.98 -10.41
CA ILE A 160 -8.80 -3.30 -9.93
C ILE A 160 -10.02 -3.77 -10.71
N SER A 161 -9.86 -4.89 -11.43
CA SER A 161 -10.93 -5.54 -12.18
C SER A 161 -11.89 -6.28 -11.23
N ASN A 162 -13.04 -6.68 -11.79
CA ASN A 162 -14.03 -7.48 -11.05
C ASN A 162 -13.45 -8.79 -10.50
N ASN A 163 -12.41 -9.31 -11.12
CA ASN A 163 -11.70 -10.52 -10.68
C ASN A 163 -10.62 -10.23 -9.61
N ARG A 164 -10.59 -9.02 -9.04
CA ARG A 164 -9.62 -8.56 -8.05
C ARG A 164 -8.16 -8.59 -8.51
N ARG A 165 -7.93 -8.63 -9.81
CA ARG A 165 -6.59 -8.48 -10.37
C ARG A 165 -6.31 -7.01 -10.58
N GLU A 166 -5.14 -6.60 -10.11
CA GLU A 166 -4.62 -5.28 -10.39
C GLU A 166 -4.11 -5.20 -11.83
N ILE A 167 -4.41 -4.08 -12.47
CA ILE A 167 -3.89 -3.73 -13.78
C ILE A 167 -3.11 -2.44 -13.61
N LEU A 168 -1.82 -2.48 -13.94
CA LEU A 168 -0.96 -1.30 -13.93
C LEU A 168 -1.40 -0.33 -15.01
N ILE A 169 -1.72 0.89 -14.61
CA ILE A 169 -2.11 1.98 -15.52
C ILE A 169 -0.94 2.94 -15.74
N GLN A 170 -0.27 3.34 -14.67
CA GLN A 170 0.82 4.32 -14.73
C GLN A 170 1.80 4.09 -13.58
N THR A 171 3.08 4.32 -13.86
CA THR A 171 4.15 4.33 -12.85
C THR A 171 4.68 5.75 -12.67
N TYR A 172 4.85 6.16 -11.43
CA TYR A 172 5.41 7.46 -11.05
C TYR A 172 6.70 7.23 -10.26
N PRO A 173 7.87 7.19 -10.92
CA PRO A 173 9.13 6.96 -10.23
C PRO A 173 9.50 8.17 -9.36
N LEU A 174 10.02 7.90 -8.16
CA LEU A 174 10.66 8.91 -7.35
C LEU A 174 12.09 9.17 -7.85
N LYS A 175 12.64 10.31 -7.50
CA LYS A 175 14.01 10.62 -7.86
C LYS A 175 14.97 9.70 -7.09
N HIS A 176 15.89 9.10 -7.81
CA HIS A 176 17.12 8.58 -7.21
C HIS A 176 17.99 9.77 -6.81
N PHE A 177 18.87 9.65 -5.89
CA PHE A 177 19.69 10.77 -5.38
C PHE A 177 20.39 11.60 -6.43
#